data_746e29063d3a69ee87a19f338a02da5f
#
_entry.id   746e29063d3a69ee87a19f338a02da5f
#
_cell.length_a   1.000
_cell.length_b   1.000
_cell.length_c   1.000
_cell.angle_alpha   90.00
_cell.angle_beta   90.00
_cell.angle_gamma   90.00
#
_symmetry.space_group_name_H-M   'P 1'
#
loop_
_entity.id
_entity.type
_entity.pdbx_description
1 polymer ?
#
loop_
_entity_poly.entity_id
_entity_poly.type
_entity_poly.pdbx_seq_one_letter_code
_entity_poly.pdbx_strand_id
1 'polypeptide(L)'
;MPHGTNGTDATLLWVIIFLLVVIIVYLWYTGSRKQVKKHEKPVEETLESDKIDIALRLLNDNEKRIVQALIDHGGEMLQKDITYELELSRVQTHRTVQSLIEREIVMAEDHYNTKKITLAKWLIQ
;
A
#
# COMPACT_ATOMS: atom_id res chain seq x y z
N MET A 1 -34.22 -9.15 -50.20
CA MET A 1 -33.40 -8.03 -50.41
C MET A 1 -32.12 -8.09 -49.62
N PRO A 2 -31.13 -8.62 -50.20
CA PRO A 2 -29.85 -8.78 -49.49
C PRO A 2 -29.15 -7.47 -49.14
N HIS A 3 -29.49 -6.42 -49.85
CA HIS A 3 -28.81 -5.14 -49.63
C HIS A 3 -29.12 -4.51 -48.29
N GLY A 4 -30.35 -4.53 -47.87
CA GLY A 4 -30.72 -3.97 -46.58
C GLY A 4 -30.22 -4.79 -45.45
N THR A 5 -30.18 -6.10 -45.59
CA THR A 5 -29.70 -7.02 -44.59
C THR A 5 -28.23 -6.85 -44.33
N ASN A 6 -27.43 -6.67 -45.39
CA ASN A 6 -26.01 -6.52 -45.24
C ASN A 6 -25.62 -5.24 -44.49
N GLY A 7 -26.32 -4.14 -44.79
CA GLY A 7 -26.05 -2.89 -44.10
C GLY A 7 -26.42 -2.97 -42.62
N THR A 8 -27.53 -3.65 -42.36
CA THR A 8 -27.98 -3.84 -40.98
C THR A 8 -27.04 -4.71 -40.18
N ASP A 9 -26.56 -5.78 -40.82
CA ASP A 9 -25.62 -6.69 -40.18
C ASP A 9 -24.29 -6.01 -39.82
N ALA A 10 -23.78 -5.17 -40.73
CA ALA A 10 -22.56 -4.43 -40.49
C ALA A 10 -22.71 -3.46 -39.30
N THR A 11 -23.84 -2.76 -39.28
CA THR A 11 -24.13 -1.85 -38.17
C THR A 11 -24.28 -2.60 -36.85
N LEU A 12 -24.98 -3.72 -36.88
CA LEU A 12 -25.13 -4.57 -35.69
C LEU A 12 -23.80 -5.10 -35.20
N LEU A 13 -22.94 -5.52 -36.10
CA LEU A 13 -21.60 -5.99 -35.73
C LEU A 13 -20.79 -4.91 -35.03
N TRP A 14 -20.83 -3.70 -35.55
CA TRP A 14 -20.12 -2.57 -34.94
C TRP A 14 -20.67 -2.26 -33.55
N VAL A 15 -21.98 -2.29 -33.39
CA VAL A 15 -22.62 -2.05 -32.09
C VAL A 15 -22.21 -3.14 -31.10
N ILE A 16 -22.21 -4.39 -31.52
CA ILE A 16 -21.83 -5.52 -30.68
C ILE A 16 -20.37 -5.40 -30.25
N ILE A 17 -19.47 -5.07 -31.20
CA ILE A 17 -18.06 -4.88 -30.90
C ILE A 17 -17.87 -3.75 -29.90
N PHE A 18 -18.56 -2.64 -30.08
CA PHE A 18 -18.49 -1.50 -29.18
C PHE A 18 -18.95 -1.88 -27.77
N LEU A 19 -20.08 -2.58 -27.67
CA LEU A 19 -20.59 -3.06 -26.39
C LEU A 19 -19.61 -4.00 -25.69
N LEU A 20 -19.02 -4.91 -26.44
CA LEU A 20 -18.04 -5.84 -25.88
C LEU A 20 -16.83 -5.10 -25.32
N VAL A 21 -16.33 -4.12 -26.07
CA VAL A 21 -15.19 -3.31 -25.60
C VAL A 21 -15.55 -2.57 -24.32
N VAL A 22 -16.72 -1.96 -24.29
CA VAL A 22 -17.18 -1.25 -23.08
C VAL A 22 -17.29 -2.20 -21.89
N ILE A 23 -17.85 -3.38 -22.11
CA ILE A 23 -17.99 -4.39 -21.04
C ILE A 23 -16.60 -4.84 -20.55
N ILE A 24 -15.68 -5.10 -21.46
CA ILE A 24 -14.31 -5.52 -21.09
C ILE A 24 -13.63 -4.44 -20.27
N VAL A 25 -13.70 -3.19 -20.71
CA VAL A 25 -13.12 -2.06 -19.99
C VAL A 25 -13.78 -1.91 -18.61
N TYR A 26 -15.09 -2.02 -18.57
CA TYR A 26 -15.83 -1.93 -17.32
C TYR A 26 -15.43 -3.03 -16.33
N LEU A 27 -15.39 -4.26 -16.83
CA LEU A 27 -15.00 -5.41 -15.98
C LEU A 27 -13.55 -5.28 -15.51
N TRP A 28 -12.68 -4.82 -16.38
CA TRP A 28 -11.29 -4.61 -16.01
C TRP A 28 -11.16 -3.55 -14.92
N TYR A 29 -11.89 -2.46 -15.10
CA TYR A 29 -11.87 -1.35 -14.15
C TYR A 29 -12.45 -1.76 -12.79
N THR A 30 -13.62 -2.41 -12.79
CA THR A 30 -14.26 -2.85 -11.55
C THR A 30 -13.53 -4.05 -10.94
N GLY A 31 -12.98 -4.91 -11.76
CA GLY A 31 -12.21 -6.05 -11.29
C GLY A 31 -11.00 -5.64 -10.49
N SER A 32 -10.25 -4.65 -10.97
CA SER A 32 -9.11 -4.09 -10.25
C SER A 32 -9.50 -3.54 -8.89
N ARG A 33 -10.57 -2.79 -8.87
CA ARG A 33 -11.07 -2.21 -7.61
C ARG A 33 -11.61 -3.26 -6.66
N LYS A 34 -12.28 -4.25 -7.18
CA LYS A 34 -12.85 -5.33 -6.35
C LYS A 34 -11.78 -6.14 -5.66
N GLN A 35 -10.67 -6.38 -6.32
CA GLN A 35 -9.57 -7.12 -5.72
C GLN A 35 -9.04 -6.40 -4.48
N VAL A 36 -8.83 -5.10 -4.58
CA VAL A 36 -8.36 -4.30 -3.46
C VAL A 36 -9.39 -4.27 -2.34
N LYS A 37 -10.64 -4.04 -2.68
CA LYS A 37 -11.73 -3.96 -1.68
C LYS A 37 -12.04 -5.28 -1.00
N LYS A 38 -11.96 -6.39 -1.73
CA LYS A 38 -12.21 -7.71 -1.15
C LYS A 38 -11.18 -8.08 -0.11
N HIS A 39 -9.96 -7.63 -0.29
CA HIS A 39 -8.91 -7.90 0.69
C HIS A 39 -9.12 -7.13 1.98
N GLU A 40 -9.73 -5.97 1.91
CA GLU A 40 -9.86 -5.12 3.07
C GLU A 40 -11.14 -5.34 3.87
N LYS A 41 -12.28 -5.48 3.19
CA LYS A 41 -13.58 -5.42 3.85
C LYS A 41 -13.95 -6.52 4.84
N PRO A 42 -13.71 -7.83 4.56
CA PRO A 42 -14.27 -8.85 5.45
C PRO A 42 -13.59 -8.99 6.79
N VAL A 43 -12.36 -8.49 6.92
CA VAL A 43 -11.54 -8.79 8.09
C VAL A 43 -10.70 -7.59 8.49
N GLU A 44 -11.17 -6.40 8.18
CA GLU A 44 -10.41 -5.17 8.31
C GLU A 44 -9.89 -4.94 9.74
N GLU A 45 -10.75 -5.08 10.73
CA GLU A 45 -10.36 -4.86 12.13
C GLU A 45 -9.40 -5.92 12.65
N THR A 46 -9.63 -7.16 12.30
CA THR A 46 -8.80 -8.28 12.74
C THR A 46 -7.48 -8.32 11.98
N LEU A 47 -7.50 -7.98 10.68
CA LEU A 47 -6.31 -7.99 9.85
C LEU A 47 -5.33 -6.87 10.16
N GLU A 48 -5.80 -5.73 10.65
CA GLU A 48 -4.89 -4.65 11.02
C GLU A 48 -4.00 -5.05 12.18
N SER A 49 -4.58 -5.62 13.22
CA SER A 49 -3.81 -6.17 14.33
C SER A 49 -2.90 -7.29 13.89
N ASP A 50 -3.40 -8.18 13.06
CA ASP A 50 -2.63 -9.33 12.56
C ASP A 50 -1.49 -8.89 11.66
N LYS A 51 -1.70 -7.89 10.80
CA LYS A 51 -0.65 -7.36 9.93
C LYS A 51 0.50 -6.77 10.73
N ILE A 52 0.19 -5.97 11.73
CA ILE A 52 1.21 -5.39 12.61
C ILE A 52 1.95 -6.50 13.35
N ASP A 53 1.23 -7.47 13.87
CA ASP A 53 1.80 -8.58 14.61
C ASP A 53 2.74 -9.41 13.74
N ILE A 54 2.30 -9.75 12.53
CA ILE A 54 3.11 -10.51 11.57
C ILE A 54 4.34 -9.71 11.17
N ALA A 55 4.16 -8.43 10.87
CA ALA A 55 5.26 -7.55 10.49
C ALA A 55 6.29 -7.48 11.61
N LEU A 56 5.85 -7.33 12.85
CA LEU A 56 6.75 -7.28 14.00
C LEU A 56 7.52 -8.57 14.20
N ARG A 57 6.91 -9.72 13.91
CA ARG A 57 7.57 -11.03 14.03
C ARG A 57 8.67 -11.22 12.99
N LEU A 58 8.52 -10.60 11.83
CA LEU A 58 9.49 -10.73 10.74
C LEU A 58 10.66 -9.76 10.88
N LEU A 59 10.57 -8.82 11.80
CA LEU A 59 11.58 -7.80 12.00
C LEU A 59 12.63 -8.25 13.03
N ASN A 60 13.84 -7.74 12.90
CA ASN A 60 14.85 -7.94 13.92
C ASN A 60 14.56 -7.02 15.13
N ASP A 61 15.33 -7.16 16.20
CA ASP A 61 15.09 -6.44 17.45
C ASP A 61 15.12 -4.92 17.29
N ASN A 62 16.08 -4.40 16.55
CA ASN A 62 16.18 -2.95 16.34
C ASN A 62 15.03 -2.44 15.48
N GLU A 63 14.65 -3.20 14.46
CA GLU A 63 13.51 -2.84 13.62
C GLU A 63 12.21 -2.82 14.41
N LYS A 64 12.01 -3.82 15.26
CA LYS A 64 10.84 -3.88 16.16
C LYS A 64 10.79 -2.68 17.08
N ARG A 65 11.92 -2.33 17.66
CA ARG A 65 12.00 -1.20 18.59
C ARG A 65 11.63 0.11 17.91
N ILE A 66 12.11 0.32 16.69
CA ILE A 66 11.79 1.52 15.92
C ILE A 66 10.30 1.55 15.56
N VAL A 67 9.76 0.45 15.06
CA VAL A 67 8.34 0.38 14.70
C VAL A 67 7.46 0.60 15.93
N GLN A 68 7.82 -0.01 17.05
CA GLN A 68 7.07 0.16 18.29
C GLN A 68 7.12 1.61 18.78
N ALA A 69 8.29 2.25 18.70
CA ALA A 69 8.43 3.65 19.06
C ALA A 69 7.58 4.55 18.17
N LEU A 70 7.54 4.26 16.88
CA LEU A 70 6.69 5.01 15.94
C LEU A 70 5.21 4.85 16.29
N ILE A 71 4.79 3.63 16.61
CA ILE A 71 3.41 3.38 17.02
C ILE A 71 3.07 4.19 18.29
N ASP A 72 3.96 4.18 19.25
CA ASP A 72 3.77 4.90 20.52
C ASP A 72 3.71 6.41 20.33
N HIS A 73 4.35 6.92 19.28
CA HIS A 73 4.37 8.36 18.98
C HIS A 73 3.38 8.77 17.89
N GLY A 74 2.37 7.96 17.64
CA GLY A 74 1.32 8.31 16.70
C GLY A 74 1.65 8.07 15.24
N GLY A 75 2.69 7.30 14.96
CA GLY A 75 3.03 6.89 13.61
C GLY A 75 4.16 7.67 12.96
N GLU A 76 4.72 8.66 13.62
CA GLU A 76 5.83 9.44 13.05
C GLU A 76 6.81 9.92 14.13
N MET A 77 8.08 9.94 13.78
CA MET A 77 9.15 10.45 14.63
C MET A 77 10.26 10.99 13.75
N LEU A 78 11.07 11.88 14.29
CA LEU A 78 12.31 12.28 13.64
C LEU A 78 13.40 11.23 13.88
N GLN A 79 14.23 11.00 12.89
CA GLN A 79 15.30 9.99 12.99
C GLN A 79 16.24 10.27 14.18
N LYS A 80 16.54 11.54 14.43
CA LYS A 80 17.38 11.91 15.57
C LYS A 80 16.73 11.55 16.90
N ASP A 81 15.41 11.67 16.99
CA ASP A 81 14.67 11.34 18.21
C ASP A 81 14.63 9.83 18.41
N ILE A 82 14.51 9.06 17.34
CA ILE A 82 14.62 7.59 17.40
C ILE A 82 15.99 7.20 17.92
N THR A 83 17.03 7.79 17.38
CA THR A 83 18.42 7.54 17.81
C THR A 83 18.58 7.81 19.30
N TYR A 84 18.07 8.92 19.75
CA TYR A 84 18.18 9.34 21.15
C TYR A 84 17.37 8.45 22.07
N GLU A 85 16.11 8.23 21.73
CA GLU A 85 15.16 7.51 22.59
C GLU A 85 15.53 6.02 22.74
N LEU A 86 15.97 5.40 21.66
CA LEU A 86 16.32 3.98 21.64
C LEU A 86 17.78 3.72 21.97
N GLU A 87 18.54 4.76 22.19
CA GLU A 87 19.98 4.66 22.50
C GLU A 87 20.75 3.90 21.43
N LEU A 88 20.40 4.12 20.18
CA LEU A 88 21.10 3.54 19.04
C LEU A 88 22.15 4.52 18.51
N SER A 89 23.16 4.00 17.83
CA SER A 89 24.09 4.87 17.12
C SER A 89 23.42 5.42 15.88
N ARG A 90 23.93 6.53 15.34
CA ARG A 90 23.42 7.10 14.09
C ARG A 90 23.47 6.10 12.94
N VAL A 91 24.55 5.33 12.89
CA VAL A 91 24.72 4.33 11.84
C VAL A 91 23.70 3.21 11.98
N GLN A 92 23.50 2.72 13.20
CA GLN A 92 22.50 1.68 13.46
C GLN A 92 21.08 2.15 13.13
N THR A 93 20.73 3.36 13.55
CA THR A 93 19.42 3.94 13.25
C THR A 93 19.23 4.07 11.74
N HIS A 94 20.22 4.61 11.05
CA HIS A 94 20.15 4.80 9.61
C HIS A 94 19.99 3.46 8.88
N ARG A 95 20.79 2.47 9.21
CA ARG A 95 20.71 1.15 8.59
C ARG A 95 19.36 0.48 8.84
N THR A 96 18.89 0.57 10.07
CA THR A 96 17.60 -0.05 10.44
C THR A 96 16.46 0.65 9.72
N VAL A 97 16.48 1.98 9.67
CA VAL A 97 15.46 2.74 8.94
C VAL A 97 15.50 2.41 7.46
N GLN A 98 16.68 2.32 6.86
CA GLN A 98 16.81 1.94 5.44
C GLN A 98 16.22 0.56 5.17
N SER A 99 16.48 -0.38 6.05
CA SER A 99 15.90 -1.73 5.94
C SER A 99 14.38 -1.68 5.99
N LEU A 100 13.81 -0.87 6.88
CA LEU A 100 12.37 -0.70 6.99
C LEU A 100 11.78 -0.01 5.77
N ILE A 101 12.50 0.95 5.19
CA ILE A 101 12.08 1.62 3.94
C ILE A 101 12.05 0.61 2.79
N GLU A 102 13.06 -0.23 2.67
CA GLU A 102 13.14 -1.25 1.64
C GLU A 102 11.98 -2.25 1.73
N ARG A 103 11.52 -2.52 2.93
CA ARG A 103 10.37 -3.40 3.17
C ARG A 103 9.04 -2.66 3.10
N GLU A 104 9.06 -1.37 2.79
CA GLU A 104 7.88 -0.52 2.69
C GLU A 104 7.10 -0.42 4.01
N ILE A 105 7.78 -0.57 5.13
CA ILE A 105 7.17 -0.46 6.46
C ILE A 105 7.14 0.99 6.91
N VAL A 106 8.16 1.77 6.55
CA VAL A 106 8.21 3.19 6.87
C VAL A 106 8.58 4.01 5.65
N MET A 107 8.28 5.30 5.72
CA MET A 107 8.70 6.29 4.73
C MET A 107 9.57 7.34 5.42
N ALA A 108 10.50 7.90 4.68
CA ALA A 108 11.40 8.94 5.20
C ALA A 108 11.30 10.19 4.34
N GLU A 109 11.16 11.33 4.99
CA GLU A 109 11.16 12.64 4.33
C GLU A 109 12.24 13.51 4.96
N ASP A 110 12.85 14.36 4.14
CA ASP A 110 13.83 15.30 4.65
C ASP A 110 13.15 16.34 5.56
N HIS A 111 13.78 16.59 6.70
CA HIS A 111 13.28 17.52 7.69
C HIS A 111 14.46 18.26 8.32
N TYR A 112 14.77 19.44 7.77
CA TYR A 112 15.93 20.23 8.18
C TYR A 112 17.21 19.40 8.14
N ASN A 113 17.83 19.15 9.28
CA ASN A 113 19.09 18.38 9.38
C ASN A 113 18.88 16.91 9.76
N THR A 114 17.66 16.45 9.71
CA THR A 114 17.32 15.06 10.03
C THR A 114 16.24 14.57 9.04
N LYS A 115 15.71 13.39 9.27
CA LYS A 115 14.62 12.85 8.47
C LYS A 115 13.42 12.57 9.35
N LYS A 116 12.24 12.82 8.81
CA LYS A 116 10.98 12.47 9.45
C LYS A 116 10.60 11.06 9.00
N ILE A 117 10.46 10.16 9.95
CA ILE A 117 10.14 8.76 9.68
C ILE A 117 8.66 8.56 9.99
N THR A 118 7.93 8.03 9.04
CA THR A 118 6.48 7.83 9.16
C THR A 118 6.15 6.39 8.85
N LEU A 119 5.29 5.77 9.66
CA LEU A 119 4.80 4.42 9.37
C LEU A 119 3.99 4.42 8.08
N ALA A 120 4.13 3.35 7.31
CA ALA A 120 3.36 3.18 6.08
C ALA A 120 1.87 3.13 6.39
N LYS A 121 1.07 3.70 5.51
CA LYS A 121 -0.38 3.79 5.71
C LYS A 121 -1.05 2.43 5.83
N TRP A 122 -0.52 1.43 5.15
CA TRP A 122 -1.11 0.09 5.20
C TRP A 122 -0.98 -0.58 6.57
N LEU A 123 -0.04 -0.09 7.41
CA LEU A 123 0.13 -0.61 8.77
C LEU A 123 -0.83 0.04 9.77
N ILE A 124 -1.19 1.29 9.54
CA ILE A 124 -1.96 2.08 10.52
C ILE A 124 -3.40 2.35 10.08
N GLN A 125 -3.80 1.84 8.93
CA GLN A 125 -5.19 1.97 8.47
C GLN A 125 -6.01 0.72 8.66
#